data_d28a8ed3512c309b6f3b1e81b8f2c424
#
_entry.id   d28a8ed3512c309b6f3b1e81b8f2c424
#
_cell.length_a   1.000
_cell.length_b   1.000
_cell.length_c   1.000
_cell.angle_alpha   90.00
_cell.angle_beta   90.00
_cell.angle_gamma   90.00
#
_symmetry.space_group_name_H-M   'P 1'
#
loop_
_entity.id
_entity.type
_entity.pdbx_description
1 polymer ?
#
loop_
_entity_poly.entity_id
_entity_poly.type
_entity_poly.pdbx_seq_one_letter_code
_entity_poly.pdbx_strand_id
1 'polypeptide(L)'
;DKDNNIINSAELITLTDVGIAFLAGLIIFPFVFSSGIETEGGPGLIFQVFPKIFEGLGPLTGTVIGSTFFILLSFAAITSTVSLLEVPVSYLVDEYKIERKYSVWIVAFIILLIGIPSALSQGKIAFFSEFITYFGNDKPIDFMQFIIDVSNDTLLPFGGFMITIYVSFVWKKRNL
;
A
#
# COMPACT_ATOMS: atom_id res chain seq x y z
N ASP A 1 1.87 25.41 11.81
CA ASP A 1 2.12 26.64 11.05
C ASP A 1 0.81 27.19 10.54
N LYS A 2 0.40 28.37 11.03
CA LYS A 2 -0.90 29.00 10.71
C LYS A 2 -0.96 29.63 9.31
N ASP A 3 0.15 29.63 8.58
CA ASP A 3 0.29 30.31 7.29
C ASP A 3 0.21 29.35 6.07
N ASN A 4 0.07 28.05 6.28
CA ASN A 4 -0.07 27.13 5.15
C ASN A 4 -1.52 27.08 4.65
N ASN A 5 -1.73 27.54 3.44
CA ASN A 5 -2.99 27.39 2.75
C ASN A 5 -3.23 25.90 2.46
N ILE A 6 -4.06 25.26 3.29
CA ILE A 6 -4.37 23.83 3.24
C ILE A 6 -4.86 23.41 1.85
N ILE A 7 -5.62 24.28 1.18
CA ILE A 7 -6.17 24.01 -0.16
C ILE A 7 -5.06 23.92 -1.19
N ASN A 8 -4.14 24.88 -1.22
CA ASN A 8 -3.02 24.88 -2.15
C ASN A 8 -2.09 23.69 -1.89
N SER A 9 -1.86 23.35 -0.63
CA SER A 9 -1.03 22.17 -0.28
C SER A 9 -1.69 20.88 -0.72
N ALA A 10 -2.99 20.72 -0.53
CA ALA A 10 -3.73 19.54 -0.96
C ALA A 10 -3.74 19.41 -2.49
N GLU A 11 -3.94 20.51 -3.20
CA GLU A 11 -3.91 20.53 -4.67
C GLU A 11 -2.53 20.15 -5.20
N LEU A 12 -1.46 20.73 -4.65
CA LEU A 12 -0.10 20.42 -5.06
C LEU A 12 0.27 18.95 -4.80
N ILE A 13 -0.09 18.43 -3.63
CA ILE A 13 0.15 17.01 -3.28
C ILE A 13 -0.59 16.11 -4.26
N THR A 14 -1.88 16.36 -4.50
CA THR A 14 -2.70 15.54 -5.40
C THR A 14 -2.17 15.57 -6.83
N LEU A 15 -1.83 16.74 -7.37
CA LEU A 15 -1.28 16.86 -8.72
C LEU A 15 0.08 16.14 -8.84
N THR A 16 0.92 16.25 -7.83
CA THR A 16 2.23 15.59 -7.82
C THR A 16 2.07 14.08 -7.75
N ASP A 17 1.22 13.58 -6.88
CA ASP A 17 0.97 12.14 -6.70
C ASP A 17 0.40 11.50 -7.97
N VAL A 18 -0.66 12.08 -8.53
CA VAL A 18 -1.27 11.61 -9.78
C VAL A 18 -0.29 11.71 -10.95
N GLY A 19 0.45 12.82 -11.03
CA GLY A 19 1.45 13.02 -12.09
C GLY A 19 2.56 11.98 -12.06
N ILE A 20 3.11 11.70 -10.89
CA ILE A 20 4.15 10.67 -10.70
C ILE A 20 3.59 9.28 -11.00
N ALA A 21 2.40 8.95 -10.51
CA ALA A 21 1.75 7.67 -10.77
C ALA A 21 1.52 7.44 -12.27
N PHE A 22 1.05 8.47 -12.98
CA PHE A 22 0.84 8.42 -14.43
C PHE A 22 2.15 8.21 -15.20
N LEU A 23 3.19 8.96 -14.85
CA LEU A 23 4.52 8.81 -15.49
C LEU A 23 5.13 7.44 -15.20
N ALA A 24 5.01 6.95 -13.98
CA ALA A 24 5.44 5.61 -13.62
C ALA A 24 4.73 4.55 -14.45
N GLY A 25 3.42 4.65 -14.62
CA GLY A 25 2.64 3.76 -15.48
C GLY A 25 3.12 3.78 -16.93
N LEU A 26 3.35 4.98 -17.50
CA LEU A 26 3.85 5.13 -18.87
C LEU A 26 5.24 4.47 -19.08
N ILE A 27 6.07 4.42 -18.06
CA ILE A 27 7.38 3.79 -18.14
C ILE A 27 7.24 2.28 -17.93
N ILE A 28 6.51 1.86 -16.90
CA ILE A 28 6.44 0.47 -16.45
C ILE A 28 5.68 -0.41 -17.45
N PHE A 29 4.48 0.01 -17.88
CA PHE A 29 3.63 -0.84 -18.72
C PHE A 29 4.25 -1.24 -20.06
N PRO A 30 4.91 -0.36 -20.83
CA PRO A 30 5.59 -0.78 -22.05
C PRO A 30 6.67 -1.85 -21.81
N PHE A 31 7.43 -1.73 -20.72
CA PHE A 31 8.43 -2.75 -20.35
C PHE A 31 7.79 -4.09 -20.01
N VAL A 32 6.72 -4.06 -19.23
CA VAL A 32 5.96 -5.26 -18.84
C VAL A 32 5.39 -5.96 -20.08
N PHE A 33 4.68 -5.22 -20.95
CA PHE A 33 4.09 -5.78 -22.16
C PHE A 33 5.16 -6.28 -23.16
N SER A 34 6.29 -5.61 -23.27
CA SER A 34 7.39 -6.06 -24.15
C SER A 34 8.08 -7.33 -23.64
N SER A 35 8.01 -7.60 -22.34
CA SER A 35 8.60 -8.81 -21.73
C SER A 35 7.79 -10.08 -21.99
N GLY A 36 6.55 -9.98 -22.50
CA GLY A 36 5.66 -11.13 -22.74
C GLY A 36 5.28 -11.91 -21.46
N ILE A 37 5.49 -11.30 -20.29
CA ILE A 37 5.17 -11.92 -19.01
C ILE A 37 3.73 -11.57 -18.69
N GLU A 38 2.89 -12.59 -18.49
CA GLU A 38 1.53 -12.40 -17.96
C GLU A 38 1.65 -11.82 -16.55
N THR A 39 1.14 -10.61 -16.37
CA THR A 39 1.22 -9.90 -15.11
C THR A 39 -0.11 -10.00 -14.39
N GLU A 40 -0.13 -10.80 -13.36
CA GLU A 40 -1.05 -10.53 -12.26
C GLU A 40 -0.52 -9.27 -11.56
N GLY A 41 -1.37 -8.26 -11.35
CA GLY A 41 -0.95 -7.01 -10.70
C GLY A 41 -0.43 -7.21 -9.27
N GLY A 42 -0.24 -6.11 -8.54
CA GLY A 42 0.14 -6.16 -7.13
C GLY A 42 1.63 -6.47 -6.88
N PRO A 43 1.95 -7.10 -5.73
CA PRO A 43 3.34 -7.40 -5.33
C PRO A 43 4.11 -8.26 -6.32
N GLY A 44 3.43 -9.16 -7.04
CA GLY A 44 4.03 -10.01 -8.06
C GLY A 44 4.70 -9.21 -9.18
N LEU A 45 4.11 -8.09 -9.59
CA LEU A 45 4.70 -7.21 -10.59
C LEU A 45 6.08 -6.69 -10.15
N ILE A 46 6.19 -6.26 -8.91
CA ILE A 46 7.41 -5.65 -8.38
C ILE A 46 8.50 -6.70 -8.12
N PHE A 47 8.14 -7.82 -7.47
CA PHE A 47 9.13 -8.77 -6.98
C PHE A 47 9.42 -9.93 -7.93
N GLN A 48 8.57 -10.19 -8.92
CA GLN A 48 8.77 -11.26 -9.90
C GLN A 48 9.09 -10.74 -11.30
N VAL A 49 8.42 -9.68 -11.73
CA VAL A 49 8.56 -9.16 -13.10
C VAL A 49 9.76 -8.23 -13.22
N PHE A 50 9.92 -7.26 -12.33
CA PHE A 50 11.03 -6.31 -12.41
C PHE A 50 12.42 -6.94 -12.35
N PRO A 51 12.71 -7.94 -11.48
CA PRO A 51 13.99 -8.62 -11.54
C PRO A 51 14.30 -9.21 -12.91
N LYS A 52 13.31 -9.85 -13.56
CA LYS A 52 13.49 -10.41 -14.90
C LYS A 52 13.75 -9.34 -15.97
N ILE A 53 13.08 -8.18 -15.85
CA ILE A 53 13.34 -7.04 -16.73
C ILE A 53 14.77 -6.53 -16.55
N PHE A 54 15.24 -6.40 -15.30
CA PHE A 54 16.60 -5.96 -15.01
C PHE A 54 17.66 -6.96 -15.49
N GLU A 55 17.41 -8.27 -15.38
CA GLU A 55 18.28 -9.29 -15.98
C GLU A 55 18.46 -9.11 -17.49
N GLY A 56 17.38 -8.75 -18.20
CA GLY A 56 17.40 -8.47 -19.64
C GLY A 56 18.25 -7.26 -20.05
N LEU A 57 18.59 -6.35 -19.13
CA LEU A 57 19.46 -5.18 -19.38
C LEU A 57 20.94 -5.51 -19.37
N GLY A 58 21.31 -6.76 -19.07
CA GLY A 58 22.68 -7.24 -18.96
C GLY A 58 23.24 -7.18 -17.54
N PRO A 59 24.34 -7.92 -17.28
CA PRO A 59 24.77 -8.21 -15.90
C PRO A 59 25.18 -6.96 -15.11
N LEU A 60 25.87 -6.00 -15.71
CA LEU A 60 26.30 -4.79 -15.01
C LEU A 60 25.17 -3.77 -14.89
N THR A 61 24.54 -3.43 -16.02
CA THR A 61 23.47 -2.41 -16.08
C THR A 61 22.24 -2.84 -15.29
N GLY A 62 21.82 -4.10 -15.44
CA GLY A 62 20.68 -4.64 -14.71
C GLY A 62 20.90 -4.70 -13.21
N THR A 63 22.13 -5.09 -12.78
CA THR A 63 22.46 -5.10 -11.35
C THR A 63 22.44 -3.69 -10.74
N VAL A 64 23.05 -2.71 -11.40
CA VAL A 64 23.11 -1.33 -10.89
C VAL A 64 21.69 -0.71 -10.84
N ILE A 65 20.93 -0.81 -11.93
CA ILE A 65 19.57 -0.25 -11.99
C ILE A 65 18.64 -0.97 -11.01
N GLY A 66 18.67 -2.30 -10.99
CA GLY A 66 17.84 -3.10 -10.10
C GLY A 66 18.14 -2.84 -8.62
N SER A 67 19.42 -2.82 -8.24
CA SER A 67 19.82 -2.51 -6.86
C SER A 67 19.38 -1.11 -6.46
N THR A 68 19.59 -0.11 -7.31
CA THR A 68 19.15 1.27 -7.05
C THR A 68 17.64 1.34 -6.89
N PHE A 69 16.89 0.69 -7.77
CA PHE A 69 15.43 0.64 -7.71
C PHE A 69 14.94 0.05 -6.37
N PHE A 70 15.45 -1.13 -5.99
CA PHE A 70 14.99 -1.77 -4.74
C PHE A 70 15.44 -1.04 -3.48
N ILE A 71 16.60 -0.36 -3.49
CA ILE A 71 17.01 0.51 -2.39
C ILE A 71 16.05 1.70 -2.25
N LEU A 72 15.75 2.40 -3.34
CA LEU A 72 14.80 3.52 -3.33
C LEU A 72 13.39 3.07 -2.92
N LEU A 73 12.93 1.93 -3.44
CA LEU A 73 11.66 1.33 -3.06
C LEU A 73 11.61 1.01 -1.56
N SER A 74 12.70 0.50 -0.98
CA SER A 74 12.81 0.22 0.44
C SER A 74 12.69 1.49 1.29
N PHE A 75 13.36 2.57 0.90
CA PHE A 75 13.22 3.86 1.58
C PHE A 75 11.80 4.40 1.49
N ALA A 76 11.17 4.33 0.32
CA ALA A 76 9.78 4.75 0.14
C ALA A 76 8.82 3.92 1.00
N ALA A 77 9.01 2.60 1.06
CA ALA A 77 8.19 1.71 1.88
C ALA A 77 8.34 2.02 3.38
N ILE A 78 9.55 2.24 3.87
CA ILE A 78 9.80 2.57 5.29
C ILE A 78 9.13 3.89 5.66
N THR A 79 9.29 4.94 4.86
CA THR A 79 8.68 6.24 5.14
C THR A 79 7.15 6.17 5.14
N SER A 80 6.56 5.45 4.19
CA SER A 80 5.11 5.22 4.13
C SER A 80 4.62 4.41 5.33
N THR A 81 5.34 3.37 5.74
CA THR A 81 5.00 2.55 6.90
C THR A 81 4.98 3.37 8.19
N VAL A 82 5.95 4.25 8.39
CA VAL A 82 5.99 5.14 9.56
C VAL A 82 4.78 6.08 9.57
N SER A 83 4.44 6.66 8.44
CA SER A 83 3.29 7.57 8.32
C SER A 83 1.96 6.86 8.58
N LEU A 84 1.78 5.64 8.04
CA LEU A 84 0.59 4.84 8.28
C LEU A 84 0.46 4.37 9.73
N LEU A 85 1.58 4.04 10.39
CA LEU A 85 1.61 3.64 11.79
C LEU A 85 1.19 4.79 12.72
N GLU A 86 1.53 6.02 12.37
CA GLU A 86 1.23 7.20 13.19
C GLU A 86 -0.27 7.40 13.40
N VAL A 87 -1.11 7.09 12.43
CA VAL A 87 -2.57 7.29 12.52
C VAL A 87 -3.19 6.49 13.67
N PRO A 88 -3.08 5.14 13.74
CA PRO A 88 -3.62 4.36 14.84
C PRO A 88 -2.91 4.64 16.17
N VAL A 89 -1.62 4.96 16.15
CA VAL A 89 -0.87 5.31 17.37
C VAL A 89 -1.40 6.61 17.96
N SER A 90 -1.57 7.67 17.15
CA SER A 90 -2.13 8.94 17.61
C SER A 90 -3.55 8.76 18.16
N TYR A 91 -4.36 7.94 17.52
CA TYR A 91 -5.70 7.63 18.01
C TYR A 91 -5.70 7.01 19.41
N LEU A 92 -4.81 6.04 19.66
CA LEU A 92 -4.66 5.42 20.99
C LEU A 92 -4.16 6.42 22.04
N VAL A 93 -3.26 7.32 21.68
CA VAL A 93 -2.75 8.35 22.58
C VAL A 93 -3.82 9.39 22.89
N ASP A 94 -4.53 9.88 21.89
CA ASP A 94 -5.46 11.00 22.03
C ASP A 94 -6.77 10.58 22.69
N GLU A 95 -7.33 9.44 22.30
CA GLU A 95 -8.63 8.98 22.79
C GLU A 95 -8.51 8.16 24.09
N TYR A 96 -7.59 7.21 24.11
CA TYR A 96 -7.44 6.31 25.28
C TYR A 96 -6.41 6.77 26.30
N LYS A 97 -5.68 7.89 26.03
CA LYS A 97 -4.65 8.43 26.91
C LYS A 97 -3.52 7.45 27.25
N ILE A 98 -3.29 6.49 26.37
CA ILE A 98 -2.20 5.52 26.50
C ILE A 98 -0.88 6.24 26.15
N GLU A 99 0.17 5.99 26.93
CA GLU A 99 1.50 6.54 26.60
C GLU A 99 1.94 6.09 25.18
N ARG A 100 2.52 7.03 24.42
CA ARG A 100 2.95 6.80 23.03
C ARG A 100 3.79 5.52 22.86
N LYS A 101 4.68 5.27 23.80
CA LYS A 101 5.54 4.08 23.79
C LYS A 101 4.73 2.77 23.75
N TYR A 102 3.72 2.66 24.60
CA TYR A 102 2.87 1.47 24.65
C TYR A 102 1.95 1.39 23.43
N SER A 103 1.42 2.53 22.98
CA SER A 103 0.58 2.60 21.78
C SER A 103 1.32 2.08 20.54
N VAL A 104 2.60 2.45 20.36
CA VAL A 104 3.43 1.95 19.25
C VAL A 104 3.59 0.44 19.32
N TRP A 105 3.89 -0.12 20.52
CA TRP A 105 4.05 -1.57 20.67
C TRP A 105 2.75 -2.35 20.44
N ILE A 106 1.62 -1.82 20.91
CA ILE A 106 0.30 -2.44 20.70
C ILE A 106 -0.02 -2.51 19.20
N VAL A 107 0.11 -1.38 18.50
CA VAL A 107 -0.17 -1.32 17.05
C VAL A 107 0.80 -2.21 16.27
N ALA A 108 2.10 -2.14 16.57
CA ALA A 108 3.11 -2.97 15.93
C ALA A 108 2.83 -4.47 16.13
N PHE A 109 2.40 -4.87 17.32
CA PHE A 109 2.05 -6.26 17.60
C PHE A 109 0.83 -6.72 16.81
N ILE A 110 -0.22 -5.90 16.71
CA ILE A 110 -1.41 -6.21 15.89
C ILE A 110 -1.02 -6.37 14.42
N ILE A 111 -0.21 -5.44 13.89
CA ILE A 111 0.27 -5.50 12.50
C ILE A 111 1.10 -6.77 12.29
N LEU A 112 1.96 -7.13 13.23
CA LEU A 112 2.76 -8.36 13.16
C LEU A 112 1.88 -9.61 13.11
N LEU A 113 0.82 -9.67 13.93
CA LEU A 113 -0.12 -10.81 13.95
C LEU A 113 -0.84 -11.02 12.60
N ILE A 114 -1.13 -9.94 11.89
CA ILE A 114 -1.72 -10.00 10.53
C ILE A 114 -0.63 -10.23 9.48
N GLY A 115 0.54 -9.65 9.67
CA GLY A 115 1.65 -9.74 8.74
C GLY A 115 2.28 -11.13 8.64
N ILE A 116 2.35 -11.87 9.76
CA ILE A 116 2.90 -13.24 9.75
C ILE A 116 2.10 -14.18 8.83
N PRO A 117 0.75 -14.31 8.96
CA PRO A 117 -0.03 -15.12 8.02
C PRO A 117 0.11 -14.65 6.56
N SER A 118 0.16 -13.32 6.33
CA SER A 118 0.38 -12.76 4.98
C SER A 118 1.73 -13.15 4.39
N ALA A 119 2.80 -13.13 5.19
CA ALA A 119 4.12 -13.58 4.75
C ALA A 119 4.15 -15.10 4.49
N LEU A 120 3.49 -15.89 5.34
CA LEU A 120 3.40 -17.35 5.20
C LEU A 120 2.56 -17.77 3.99
N SER A 121 1.62 -16.94 3.55
CA SER A 121 0.78 -17.21 2.37
C SER A 121 1.57 -17.22 1.06
N GLN A 122 2.69 -16.52 1.00
CA GLN A 122 3.60 -16.54 -0.15
C GLN A 122 4.54 -17.77 -0.14
N GLY A 123 4.47 -18.60 0.90
CA GLY A 123 5.24 -19.82 1.03
C GLY A 123 4.48 -21.06 0.57
N LYS A 124 4.94 -22.24 1.02
CA LYS A 124 4.34 -23.54 0.69
C LYS A 124 3.33 -24.04 1.71
N ILE A 125 2.78 -23.17 2.56
CA ILE A 125 1.81 -23.55 3.57
C ILE A 125 0.42 -23.45 2.96
N ALA A 126 -0.15 -24.58 2.53
CA ALA A 126 -1.43 -24.66 1.83
C ALA A 126 -2.58 -23.93 2.56
N PHE A 127 -2.62 -23.97 3.89
CA PHE A 127 -3.65 -23.29 4.67
C PHE A 127 -3.72 -21.77 4.44
N PHE A 128 -2.60 -21.11 4.20
CA PHE A 128 -2.56 -19.68 3.93
C PHE A 128 -2.47 -19.35 2.43
N SER A 129 -1.93 -20.27 1.62
CA SER A 129 -1.80 -20.07 0.16
C SER A 129 -3.11 -20.35 -0.58
N GLU A 130 -4.00 -21.16 0.01
CA GLU A 130 -5.33 -21.47 -0.51
C GLU A 130 -6.39 -21.10 0.53
N PHE A 131 -6.43 -19.81 0.91
CA PHE A 131 -7.17 -19.36 2.09
C PHE A 131 -8.68 -19.32 1.88
N ILE A 132 -9.15 -18.71 0.79
CA ILE A 132 -10.58 -18.58 0.48
C ILE A 132 -10.82 -18.58 -1.03
N THR A 133 -11.97 -19.13 -1.45
CA THR A 133 -12.43 -19.07 -2.83
C THR A 133 -13.63 -18.15 -2.90
N TYR A 134 -13.54 -17.07 -3.67
CA TYR A 134 -14.68 -16.18 -3.90
C TYR A 134 -15.72 -16.85 -4.79
N PHE A 135 -16.97 -16.51 -4.55
CA PHE A 135 -18.08 -17.01 -5.37
C PHE A 135 -17.90 -16.54 -6.82
N GLY A 136 -17.76 -17.53 -7.74
CA GLY A 136 -17.50 -17.25 -9.15
C GLY A 136 -16.05 -17.36 -9.60
N ASN A 137 -15.11 -17.61 -8.70
CA ASN A 137 -13.71 -17.90 -9.03
C ASN A 137 -13.42 -19.40 -8.91
N ASP A 138 -12.71 -19.94 -9.90
CA ASP A 138 -12.31 -21.37 -9.92
C ASP A 138 -11.06 -21.66 -9.07
N LYS A 139 -10.33 -20.61 -8.65
CA LYS A 139 -9.09 -20.74 -7.89
C LYS A 139 -9.20 -20.06 -6.52
N PRO A 140 -8.67 -20.68 -5.47
CA PRO A 140 -8.52 -20.04 -4.16
C PRO A 140 -7.52 -18.89 -4.25
N ILE A 141 -7.75 -17.86 -3.44
CA ILE A 141 -6.81 -16.75 -3.22
C ILE A 141 -6.04 -17.00 -1.93
N ASP A 142 -4.84 -16.48 -1.88
CA ASP A 142 -4.01 -16.53 -0.69
C ASP A 142 -4.45 -15.50 0.38
N PHE A 143 -3.96 -15.67 1.61
CA PHE A 143 -4.32 -14.80 2.72
C PHE A 143 -3.87 -13.34 2.50
N MET A 144 -2.71 -13.12 1.87
CA MET A 144 -2.22 -11.78 1.56
C MET A 144 -3.14 -11.08 0.57
N GLN A 145 -3.56 -11.77 -0.50
CA GLN A 145 -4.51 -11.23 -1.48
C GLN A 145 -5.87 -10.92 -0.82
N PHE A 146 -6.36 -11.80 0.05
CA PHE A 146 -7.58 -11.54 0.81
C PHE A 146 -7.50 -10.25 1.64
N ILE A 147 -6.39 -10.02 2.35
CA ILE A 147 -6.20 -8.78 3.12
C ILE A 147 -6.12 -7.54 2.21
N ILE A 148 -5.48 -7.66 1.04
CA ILE A 148 -5.42 -6.58 0.05
C ILE A 148 -6.83 -6.24 -0.45
N ASP A 149 -7.63 -7.23 -0.85
CA ASP A 149 -8.99 -7.03 -1.36
C ASP A 149 -9.88 -6.38 -0.29
N VAL A 150 -9.83 -6.87 0.95
CA VAL A 150 -10.58 -6.28 2.06
C VAL A 150 -10.15 -4.83 2.33
N SER A 151 -8.86 -4.56 2.33
CA SER A 151 -8.34 -3.23 2.66
C SER A 151 -8.57 -2.22 1.54
N ASN A 152 -8.19 -2.57 0.31
CA ASN A 152 -8.22 -1.64 -0.82
C ASN A 152 -9.57 -1.56 -1.51
N ASP A 153 -10.25 -2.70 -1.68
CA ASP A 153 -11.48 -2.74 -2.49
C ASP A 153 -12.73 -2.53 -1.63
N THR A 154 -12.63 -2.78 -0.32
CA THR A 154 -13.76 -2.62 0.58
C THR A 154 -13.59 -1.48 1.58
N LEU A 155 -12.57 -1.52 2.44
CA LEU A 155 -12.43 -0.56 3.54
C LEU A 155 -12.05 0.83 3.07
N LEU A 156 -11.18 0.95 2.06
CA LEU A 156 -10.69 2.24 1.58
C LEU A 156 -11.81 3.05 0.88
N PRO A 157 -12.59 2.50 -0.08
CA PRO A 157 -13.73 3.20 -0.67
C PRO A 157 -14.83 3.50 0.37
N PHE A 158 -15.11 2.55 1.27
CA PHE A 158 -16.11 2.74 2.32
C PHE A 158 -15.69 3.86 3.29
N GLY A 159 -14.42 3.90 3.70
CA GLY A 159 -13.86 4.96 4.53
C GLY A 159 -13.97 6.33 3.85
N GLY A 160 -13.58 6.43 2.58
CA GLY A 160 -13.72 7.65 1.79
C GLY A 160 -15.18 8.13 1.69
N PHE A 161 -16.11 7.21 1.48
CA PHE A 161 -17.53 7.50 1.46
C PHE A 161 -18.04 8.03 2.82
N MET A 162 -17.65 7.39 3.91
CA MET A 162 -18.02 7.83 5.26
C MET A 162 -17.45 9.21 5.61
N ILE A 163 -16.20 9.50 5.25
CA ILE A 163 -15.58 10.81 5.43
C ILE A 163 -16.34 11.86 4.63
N THR A 164 -16.72 11.57 3.39
CA THR A 164 -17.50 12.49 2.54
C THR A 164 -18.86 12.82 3.15
N ILE A 165 -19.59 11.82 3.67
CA ILE A 165 -20.84 12.02 4.38
C ILE A 165 -20.61 12.88 5.62
N TYR A 166 -19.62 12.56 6.43
CA TYR A 166 -19.33 13.32 7.65
C TYR A 166 -19.04 14.79 7.35
N VAL A 167 -18.16 15.07 6.40
CA VAL A 167 -17.82 16.44 6.00
C VAL A 167 -19.04 17.18 5.46
N SER A 168 -19.84 16.53 4.61
CA SER A 168 -20.99 17.17 3.94
C SER A 168 -22.15 17.45 4.88
N PHE A 169 -22.45 16.55 5.80
CA PHE A 169 -23.67 16.62 6.62
C PHE A 169 -23.43 17.04 8.07
N VAL A 170 -22.29 16.67 8.64
CA VAL A 170 -22.01 16.92 10.06
C VAL A 170 -21.15 18.18 10.24
N TRP A 171 -20.03 18.27 9.53
CA TRP A 171 -19.09 19.36 9.71
C TRP A 171 -19.65 20.69 9.17
N LYS A 172 -20.34 20.69 8.04
CA LYS A 172 -20.91 21.90 7.45
C LYS A 172 -21.95 22.59 8.35
N LYS A 173 -22.67 21.83 9.17
CA LYS A 173 -23.68 22.37 10.12
C LYS A 173 -23.08 23.00 11.39
N ARG A 174 -21.82 22.72 11.71
CA ARG A 174 -21.22 23.09 12.99
C ARG A 174 -20.26 24.28 12.89
N ASN A 175 -19.82 24.64 11.68
CA ASN A 175 -18.83 25.70 11.43
C ASN A 175 -19.33 26.81 10.47
N LEU A 176 -20.63 26.91 10.24
CA LEU A 176 -21.36 28.04 9.69
C LEU A 176 -22.22 28.69 10.79
#